data_76550ccc0ae905169e3ede01477c1ff6
#
_entry.id   76550ccc0ae905169e3ede01477c1ff6
#
_cell.length_a   1.000
_cell.length_b   1.000
_cell.length_c   1.000
_cell.angle_alpha   90.00
_cell.angle_beta   90.00
_cell.angle_gamma   90.00
#
_symmetry.space_group_name_H-M   'P 1'
#
loop_
_entity.id
_entity.type
_entity.pdbx_description
1 polymer ?
#
loop_
_entity_poly.entity_id
_entity_poly.type
_entity_poly.pdbx_seq_one_letter_code
_entity_poly.pdbx_strand_id
1 'polypeptide(L)'
;MTPFALLLGAAGLSHREASDFLQVRLDTIHAWSSGRNNCRPAVLSELRDLIQKQERAAREAIAQIEQARALDPAAEIELGYPTDDYEAENLGWPCVGAWRAMAARVLVAALPVRLVPRGSSLATAAAIEAHQP
;
A
#
# COMPACT_ATOMS: atom_id res chain seq x y z
N MET A 1 18.51 -7.44 13.87
CA MET A 1 17.25 -7.58 13.10
C MET A 1 16.13 -8.02 14.04
N THR A 2 15.03 -7.30 14.06
CA THR A 2 13.90 -7.61 14.94
C THR A 2 12.66 -7.96 14.13
N PRO A 3 11.71 -8.73 14.69
CA PRO A 3 10.44 -8.98 14.00
C PRO A 3 9.71 -7.69 13.62
N PHE A 4 9.73 -6.69 14.51
CA PHE A 4 9.14 -5.37 14.23
C PHE A 4 9.77 -4.72 13.00
N ALA A 5 11.10 -4.68 12.92
CA ALA A 5 11.80 -4.07 11.79
C ALA A 5 11.49 -4.79 10.47
N LEU A 6 11.43 -6.12 10.49
CA LEU A 6 11.09 -6.91 9.30
C LEU A 6 9.66 -6.63 8.82
N LEU A 7 8.70 -6.63 9.74
CA LEU A 7 7.30 -6.36 9.38
C LEU A 7 7.11 -4.92 8.91
N LEU A 8 7.80 -3.98 9.54
CA LEU A 8 7.76 -2.58 9.11
C LEU A 8 8.24 -2.43 7.67
N GLY A 9 9.36 -3.06 7.34
CA GLY A 9 9.88 -3.07 5.98
C GLY A 9 8.93 -3.74 4.98
N ALA A 10 8.37 -4.88 5.35
CA ALA A 10 7.41 -5.58 4.50
C ALA A 10 6.14 -4.76 4.24
N ALA A 11 5.69 -4.00 5.23
CA ALA A 11 4.54 -3.10 5.10
C ALA A 11 4.87 -1.81 4.31
N GLY A 12 6.15 -1.55 4.05
CA GLY A 12 6.59 -0.38 3.29
C GLY A 12 6.55 0.92 4.07
N LEU A 13 6.52 0.87 5.40
CA LEU A 13 6.41 2.06 6.24
C LEU A 13 7.78 2.59 6.62
N SER A 14 7.97 3.91 6.44
CA SER A 14 9.08 4.61 7.09
C SER A 14 8.84 4.67 8.60
N HIS A 15 9.87 5.03 9.36
CA HIS A 15 9.71 5.20 10.81
C HIS A 15 8.67 6.27 11.14
N ARG A 16 8.65 7.36 10.40
CA ARG A 16 7.66 8.43 10.60
C ARG A 16 6.25 7.97 10.26
N GLU A 17 6.09 7.26 9.15
CA GLU A 17 4.79 6.70 8.77
C GLU A 17 4.30 5.69 9.82
N ALA A 18 5.20 4.87 10.34
CA ALA A 18 4.88 3.92 11.40
C ALA A 18 4.45 4.61 12.70
N SER A 19 5.15 5.69 13.06
CA SER A 19 4.79 6.50 14.22
C SER A 19 3.35 7.02 14.12
N ASP A 20 2.98 7.55 12.96
CA ASP A 20 1.63 8.05 12.72
C ASP A 20 0.60 6.90 12.69
N PHE A 21 0.90 5.82 12.01
CA PHE A 21 -0.02 4.69 11.87
C PHE A 21 -0.28 4.00 13.21
N LEU A 22 0.78 3.74 13.98
CA LEU A 22 0.68 3.03 15.26
C LEU A 22 0.35 3.95 16.43
N GLN A 23 0.32 5.26 16.20
CA GLN A 23 0.04 6.26 17.23
C GLN A 23 1.00 6.16 18.42
N VAL A 24 2.29 6.04 18.10
CA VAL A 24 3.37 6.03 19.09
C VAL A 24 4.43 7.04 18.68
N ARG A 25 5.28 7.41 19.63
CA ARG A 25 6.35 8.37 19.39
C ARG A 25 7.42 7.78 18.47
N LEU A 26 8.05 8.64 17.69
CA LEU A 26 9.13 8.24 16.79
C LEU A 26 10.27 7.54 17.54
N ASP A 27 10.63 8.03 18.72
CA ASP A 27 11.65 7.40 19.58
C ASP A 27 11.28 5.96 19.92
N THR A 28 9.99 5.68 20.14
CA THR A 28 9.50 4.33 20.41
C THR A 28 9.68 3.44 19.19
N ILE A 29 9.39 3.95 17.98
CA ILE A 29 9.62 3.22 16.74
C ILE A 29 11.10 2.86 16.60
N HIS A 30 12.00 3.81 16.84
CA HIS A 30 13.44 3.55 16.78
C HIS A 30 13.88 2.50 17.79
N ALA A 31 13.36 2.57 19.02
CA ALA A 31 13.69 1.61 20.07
C ALA A 31 13.23 0.18 19.72
N TRP A 32 12.03 0.05 19.15
CA TRP A 32 11.51 -1.25 18.70
C TRP A 32 12.26 -1.79 17.49
N SER A 33 12.62 -0.93 16.55
CA SER A 33 13.36 -1.35 15.35
C SER A 33 14.77 -1.82 15.68
N SER A 34 15.45 -1.17 16.62
CA SER A 34 16.81 -1.52 17.03
C SER A 34 16.87 -2.71 18.00
N GLY A 35 15.75 -3.08 18.61
CA GLY A 35 15.70 -4.11 19.64
C GLY A 35 16.06 -3.60 21.04
N ARG A 36 16.27 -2.28 21.20
CA ARG A 36 16.53 -1.70 22.51
C ARG A 36 15.36 -1.92 23.48
N ASN A 37 14.13 -1.84 22.97
CA ASN A 37 12.91 -2.18 23.70
C ASN A 37 12.13 -3.21 22.88
N ASN A 38 11.43 -4.11 23.59
CA ASN A 38 10.59 -5.11 22.95
C ASN A 38 9.26 -4.50 22.53
N CYS A 39 8.84 -4.80 21.32
CA CYS A 39 7.54 -4.40 20.78
C CYS A 39 6.45 -5.28 21.37
N ARG A 40 5.31 -4.68 21.71
CA ARG A 40 4.14 -5.42 22.21
C ARG A 40 3.54 -6.29 21.09
N PRO A 41 3.04 -7.51 21.44
CA PRO A 41 2.41 -8.39 20.44
C PRO A 41 1.26 -7.75 19.67
N ALA A 42 0.48 -6.88 20.30
CA ALA A 42 -0.62 -6.18 19.65
C ALA A 42 -0.15 -5.30 18.50
N VAL A 43 1.03 -4.67 18.61
CA VAL A 43 1.61 -3.85 17.56
C VAL A 43 2.06 -4.71 16.38
N LEU A 44 2.67 -5.86 16.65
CA LEU A 44 3.03 -6.81 15.59
C LEU A 44 1.78 -7.29 14.84
N SER A 45 0.69 -7.50 15.56
CA SER A 45 -0.60 -7.89 14.95
C SER A 45 -1.16 -6.79 14.06
N GLU A 46 -1.04 -5.52 14.44
CA GLU A 46 -1.46 -4.40 13.59
C GLU A 46 -0.68 -4.35 12.28
N LEU A 47 0.64 -4.56 12.33
CA LEU A 47 1.47 -4.61 11.13
C LEU A 47 1.11 -5.81 10.27
N ARG A 48 0.90 -6.98 10.88
CA ARG A 48 0.46 -8.17 10.16
C ARG A 48 -0.86 -7.91 9.43
N ASP A 49 -1.82 -7.30 10.11
CA ASP A 49 -3.14 -7.02 9.52
C ASP A 49 -3.03 -6.06 8.32
N LEU A 50 -2.16 -5.06 8.41
CA LEU A 50 -1.88 -4.18 7.28
C LEU A 50 -1.28 -4.94 6.11
N ILE A 51 -0.28 -5.80 6.37
CA ILE A 51 0.35 -6.61 5.33
C ILE A 51 -0.67 -7.54 4.67
N GLN A 52 -1.53 -8.19 5.46
CA GLN A 52 -2.59 -9.04 4.91
C GLN A 52 -3.57 -8.26 4.04
N LYS A 53 -3.90 -7.03 4.43
CA LYS A 53 -4.73 -6.13 3.62
C LYS A 53 -4.04 -5.81 2.30
N GLN A 54 -2.74 -5.51 2.32
CA GLN A 54 -1.95 -5.26 1.12
C GLN A 54 -1.96 -6.48 0.19
N GLU A 55 -1.79 -7.67 0.74
CA GLU A 55 -1.80 -8.91 -0.04
C GLU A 55 -3.16 -9.15 -0.70
N ARG A 56 -4.26 -8.96 0.05
CA ARG A 56 -5.61 -9.12 -0.51
C ARG A 56 -5.88 -8.12 -1.62
N ALA A 57 -5.55 -6.85 -1.41
CA ALA A 57 -5.74 -5.81 -2.40
C ALA A 57 -4.93 -6.08 -3.66
N ALA A 58 -3.70 -6.55 -3.51
CA ALA A 58 -2.86 -6.91 -4.65
C ALA A 58 -3.46 -8.08 -5.43
N ARG A 59 -3.95 -9.12 -4.76
CA ARG A 59 -4.60 -10.26 -5.45
C ARG A 59 -5.83 -9.82 -6.23
N GLU A 60 -6.64 -8.94 -5.65
CA GLU A 60 -7.83 -8.41 -6.34
C GLU A 60 -7.44 -7.60 -7.58
N ALA A 61 -6.44 -6.74 -7.47
CA ALA A 61 -5.96 -5.95 -8.59
C ALA A 61 -5.39 -6.85 -9.70
N ILE A 62 -4.60 -7.85 -9.34
CA ILE A 62 -4.02 -8.81 -10.28
C ILE A 62 -5.13 -9.56 -11.02
N ALA A 63 -6.17 -10.01 -10.32
CA ALA A 63 -7.30 -10.69 -10.93
C ALA A 63 -8.03 -9.80 -11.94
N GLN A 64 -8.23 -8.53 -11.62
CA GLN A 64 -8.85 -7.57 -12.54
C GLN A 64 -7.99 -7.33 -13.77
N ILE A 65 -6.67 -7.23 -13.61
CA ILE A 65 -5.73 -7.06 -14.72
C ILE A 65 -5.76 -8.29 -15.62
N GLU A 66 -5.76 -9.48 -15.05
CA GLU A 66 -5.83 -10.72 -15.82
C GLU A 66 -7.13 -10.81 -16.63
N GLN A 67 -8.26 -10.40 -16.04
CA GLN A 67 -9.54 -10.34 -16.74
C GLN A 67 -9.50 -9.36 -17.90
N ALA A 68 -8.94 -8.17 -17.69
CA ALA A 68 -8.82 -7.17 -18.75
C ALA A 68 -7.98 -7.69 -19.91
N ARG A 69 -6.87 -8.35 -19.63
CA ARG A 69 -5.99 -8.94 -20.64
C ARG A 69 -6.60 -10.14 -21.35
N ALA A 70 -7.45 -10.88 -20.68
CA ALA A 70 -8.20 -12.00 -21.30
C ALA A 70 -9.20 -11.50 -22.33
N LEU A 71 -9.84 -10.36 -22.05
CA LEU A 71 -10.80 -9.73 -22.97
C LEU A 71 -10.10 -9.02 -24.14
N ASP A 72 -8.94 -8.40 -23.87
CA ASP A 72 -8.14 -7.68 -24.85
C ASP A 72 -6.66 -7.84 -24.52
N PRO A 73 -5.96 -8.79 -25.19
CA PRO A 73 -4.52 -9.01 -24.93
C PRO A 73 -3.64 -7.78 -25.20
N ALA A 74 -4.13 -6.80 -25.95
CA ALA A 74 -3.41 -5.55 -26.23
C ALA A 74 -3.78 -4.43 -25.25
N ALA A 75 -4.62 -4.71 -24.23
CA ALA A 75 -5.03 -3.70 -23.26
C ALA A 75 -3.84 -3.11 -22.53
N GLU A 76 -3.77 -1.79 -22.50
CA GLU A 76 -2.79 -1.08 -21.68
C GLU A 76 -3.32 -0.99 -20.25
N ILE A 77 -2.50 -1.43 -19.30
CA ILE A 77 -2.87 -1.40 -17.90
C ILE A 77 -2.18 -0.23 -17.22
N GLU A 78 -2.98 0.66 -16.66
CA GLU A 78 -2.50 1.77 -15.87
C GLU A 78 -2.95 1.61 -14.42
N LEU A 79 -2.07 1.96 -13.49
CA LEU A 79 -2.38 1.98 -12.06
C LEU A 79 -2.17 3.40 -11.55
N GLY A 80 -3.24 4.01 -11.06
CA GLY A 80 -3.19 5.36 -10.49
C GLY A 80 -2.60 5.37 -9.10
N TYR A 81 -1.50 6.11 -8.89
CA TYR A 81 -0.85 6.18 -7.59
C TYR A 81 -1.23 7.46 -6.83
N PRO A 82 -1.32 7.38 -5.49
CA PRO A 82 -1.54 8.57 -4.68
C PRO A 82 -0.27 9.42 -4.63
N THR A 83 -0.43 10.74 -4.78
CA THR A 83 0.72 11.66 -4.75
C THR A 83 1.03 12.16 -3.34
N ASP A 84 0.12 11.97 -2.40
CA ASP A 84 0.31 12.33 -0.99
C ASP A 84 -0.51 11.40 -0.09
N ASP A 85 -0.33 11.56 1.22
CA ASP A 85 -1.00 10.71 2.21
C ASP A 85 -2.52 10.95 2.25
N TYR A 86 -2.97 12.15 1.93
CA TYR A 86 -4.41 12.44 1.84
C TYR A 86 -5.07 11.58 0.74
N GLU A 87 -4.46 11.52 -0.43
CA GLU A 87 -4.95 10.66 -1.51
C GLU A 87 -4.88 9.18 -1.12
N ALA A 88 -3.79 8.77 -0.45
CA ALA A 88 -3.65 7.40 0.02
C ALA A 88 -4.76 7.01 1.00
N GLU A 89 -5.08 7.90 1.94
CA GLU A 89 -6.16 7.69 2.91
C GLU A 89 -7.53 7.56 2.21
N ASN A 90 -7.77 8.35 1.18
CA ASN A 90 -8.99 8.23 0.39
C ASN A 90 -9.11 6.89 -0.33
N LEU A 91 -7.99 6.23 -0.60
CA LEU A 91 -7.94 4.89 -1.16
C LEU A 91 -8.02 3.79 -0.10
N GLY A 92 -8.06 4.16 1.17
CA GLY A 92 -8.14 3.22 2.28
C GLY A 92 -6.80 2.79 2.87
N TRP A 93 -5.71 3.51 2.55
CA TRP A 93 -4.38 3.23 3.07
C TRP A 93 -3.94 4.30 4.07
N PRO A 94 -3.16 3.92 5.10
CA PRO A 94 -2.75 4.91 6.10
C PRO A 94 -1.78 5.96 5.56
N CYS A 95 -1.04 5.63 4.49
CA CYS A 95 -0.02 6.51 3.91
C CYS A 95 0.40 6.00 2.53
N VAL A 96 1.17 6.81 1.82
CA VAL A 96 1.69 6.46 0.49
C VAL A 96 2.57 5.19 0.55
N GLY A 97 3.41 5.06 1.58
CA GLY A 97 4.27 3.88 1.73
C GLY A 97 3.49 2.57 1.77
N ALA A 98 2.36 2.55 2.47
CA ALA A 98 1.51 1.36 2.53
C ALA A 98 0.91 1.01 1.16
N TRP A 99 0.48 2.02 0.40
CA TRP A 99 0.00 1.81 -0.97
C TRP A 99 1.12 1.27 -1.87
N ARG A 100 2.32 1.85 -1.76
CA ARG A 100 3.47 1.44 -2.57
C ARG A 100 3.84 -0.04 -2.36
N ALA A 101 3.78 -0.52 -1.13
CA ALA A 101 4.06 -1.92 -0.83
C ALA A 101 3.02 -2.85 -1.45
N MET A 102 1.75 -2.45 -1.45
CA MET A 102 0.69 -3.18 -2.16
C MET A 102 0.95 -3.18 -3.67
N ALA A 103 1.22 -2.02 -4.25
CA ALA A 103 1.44 -1.86 -5.67
C ALA A 103 2.65 -2.65 -6.18
N ALA A 104 3.72 -2.73 -5.38
CA ALA A 104 4.89 -3.53 -5.74
C ALA A 104 4.52 -5.01 -5.95
N ARG A 105 3.63 -5.54 -5.13
CA ARG A 105 3.14 -6.92 -5.29
C ARG A 105 2.37 -7.11 -6.60
N VAL A 106 1.60 -6.10 -7.00
CA VAL A 106 0.88 -6.12 -8.29
C VAL A 106 1.88 -6.14 -9.46
N LEU A 107 2.89 -5.27 -9.40
CA LEU A 107 3.89 -5.19 -10.47
C LEU A 107 4.67 -6.49 -10.64
N VAL A 108 5.04 -7.14 -9.55
CA VAL A 108 5.76 -8.43 -9.60
C VAL A 108 4.97 -9.47 -10.38
N ALA A 109 3.65 -9.49 -10.24
CA ALA A 109 2.79 -10.52 -10.84
C ALA A 109 2.25 -10.12 -12.22
N ALA A 110 2.13 -8.83 -12.52
CA ALA A 110 1.28 -8.37 -13.62
C ALA A 110 1.95 -7.42 -14.62
N LEU A 111 3.27 -7.31 -14.63
CA LEU A 111 3.96 -6.46 -15.61
C LEU A 111 3.60 -6.89 -17.05
N PRO A 112 3.52 -5.95 -17.99
CA PRO A 112 3.80 -4.52 -17.86
C PRO A 112 2.59 -3.74 -17.34
N VAL A 113 2.84 -2.85 -16.40
CA VAL A 113 1.83 -1.94 -15.86
C VAL A 113 2.46 -0.55 -15.81
N ARG A 114 1.73 0.46 -16.26
CA ARG A 114 2.18 1.84 -16.19
C ARG A 114 1.63 2.50 -14.96
N LEU A 115 2.49 3.18 -14.20
CA LEU A 115 2.07 3.98 -13.04
C LEU A 115 1.83 5.41 -13.48
N VAL A 116 0.66 5.95 -13.13
CA VAL A 116 0.28 7.32 -13.43
C VAL A 116 -0.25 7.99 -12.17
N PRO A 117 -0.14 9.32 -12.02
CA PRO A 117 -0.75 9.98 -10.87
C PRO A 117 -2.25 9.72 -10.84
N ARG A 118 -2.80 9.53 -9.66
CA ARG A 118 -4.25 9.39 -9.47
C ARG A 118 -4.95 10.61 -10.09
N GLY A 119 -6.03 10.38 -10.82
CA GLY A 119 -6.72 11.44 -11.56
C GLY A 119 -6.26 11.58 -13.00
N SER A 120 -5.09 11.03 -13.34
CA SER A 120 -4.58 10.98 -14.72
C SER A 120 -4.96 9.69 -15.44
N SER A 121 -5.28 8.60 -14.70
CA SER A 121 -5.76 7.38 -15.32
C SER A 121 -7.23 7.50 -15.66
N LEU A 122 -7.66 6.87 -16.75
CA LEU A 122 -9.07 6.88 -17.18
C LEU A 122 -9.99 6.29 -16.12
N ALA A 123 -9.58 5.18 -15.49
CA ALA A 123 -10.37 4.54 -14.46
C ALA A 123 -10.54 5.43 -13.23
N THR A 124 -9.48 6.10 -12.81
CA THR A 124 -9.52 7.01 -11.65
C THR A 124 -10.37 8.24 -11.95
N ALA A 125 -10.24 8.81 -13.14
CA ALA A 125 -11.04 9.97 -13.55
C ALA A 125 -12.54 9.62 -13.57
N ALA A 126 -12.90 8.47 -14.12
CA ALA A 126 -14.29 8.01 -14.13
C ALA A 126 -14.85 7.81 -12.71
N ALA A 127 -14.04 7.24 -11.81
CA ALA A 127 -14.45 7.05 -10.41
C ALA A 127 -14.67 8.39 -9.69
N ILE A 128 -13.82 9.37 -9.94
CA ILE A 128 -13.97 10.71 -9.36
C ILE A 128 -15.26 11.36 -9.87
N GLU A 129 -15.51 11.33 -11.17
CA GLU A 129 -16.70 11.89 -11.77
C GLU A 129 -17.98 11.25 -11.22
N ALA A 130 -17.96 9.94 -11.00
CA ALA A 130 -19.10 9.21 -10.47
C ALA A 130 -19.46 9.60 -9.03
N HIS A 131 -18.50 10.12 -8.26
CA HIS A 131 -18.68 10.54 -6.87
C HIS A 131 -18.89 12.03 -6.68
N GLN A 132 -18.77 12.83 -7.73
CA GLN A 132 -19.04 14.25 -7.66
C GLN A 132 -20.56 14.50 -7.71
N PRO A 133 -21.08 15.39 -6.85
CA PRO A 133 -22.50 15.72 -6.84
C PRO A 133 -22.94 16.47 -8.10
#